data_f5f1b4248ac8050f3b1543b552ee44d9
#
_entry.id   f5f1b4248ac8050f3b1543b552ee44d9
#
_cell.length_a   1.000
_cell.length_b   1.000
_cell.length_c   1.000
_cell.angle_alpha   90.00
_cell.angle_beta   90.00
_cell.angle_gamma   90.00
#
_symmetry.space_group_name_H-M   'P 1'
#
loop_
_entity.id
_entity.type
_entity.pdbx_description
1 polymer ?
#
loop_
_entity_poly.entity_id
_entity_poly.type
_entity_poly.pdbx_seq_one_letter_code
_entity_poly.pdbx_strand_id
1 'polypeptide(L)'
;MSIYKASIYNYFFNSINAIIVIINGVVMVPVYFHDMSVSTYGAWLATGNMVAMLGLLESGFSSVITQKMAAAIGSGDKERYGKLAGANIVTAILIAFGILFLGLCIAPFITNWINVEEAVSSEIRLSYIIALFASSVAICVSLFGAFPQVWQDTKAVGMINTCTGLLAIASLIAFLLLGLGVVAIAMSYLVRALLNLTCQGWWIIHKQNRDSIQKPIYSISESKSLATDCIYP
;
A
#
# COMPACT_ATOMS: atom_id res chain seq x y z
N MET A 1 -14.01 7.43 20.28
CA MET A 1 -14.62 6.06 20.28
C MET A 1 -13.96 5.27 21.40
N SER A 2 -14.62 4.32 22.10
CA SER A 2 -13.91 3.53 23.12
C SER A 2 -12.92 2.57 22.43
N ILE A 3 -11.77 2.32 23.06
CA ILE A 3 -10.69 1.42 22.54
C ILE A 3 -11.26 0.05 22.15
N TYR A 4 -12.19 -0.47 22.95
CA TYR A 4 -12.88 -1.74 22.70
C TYR A 4 -13.64 -1.76 21.37
N LYS A 5 -14.40 -0.70 21.06
CA LYS A 5 -15.12 -0.59 19.78
C LYS A 5 -14.17 -0.44 18.60
N ALA A 6 -13.08 0.31 18.75
CA ALA A 6 -12.07 0.44 17.71
C ALA A 6 -11.44 -0.91 17.37
N SER A 7 -11.10 -1.72 18.38
CA SER A 7 -10.53 -3.07 18.20
C SER A 7 -11.51 -4.02 17.50
N ILE A 8 -12.80 -4.01 17.87
CA ILE A 8 -13.82 -4.84 17.20
C ILE A 8 -13.94 -4.47 15.71
N TYR A 9 -14.03 -3.18 15.39
CA TYR A 9 -14.10 -2.76 13.98
C TYR A 9 -12.85 -3.13 13.20
N ASN A 10 -11.67 -2.97 13.80
CA ASN A 10 -10.43 -3.36 13.17
C ASN A 10 -10.42 -4.85 12.84
N TYR A 11 -10.77 -5.69 13.81
CA TYR A 11 -10.83 -7.14 13.60
C TYR A 11 -11.87 -7.53 12.53
N PHE A 12 -13.05 -6.94 12.58
CA PHE A 12 -14.12 -7.19 11.62
C PHE A 12 -13.71 -6.83 10.18
N PHE A 13 -13.19 -5.63 9.96
CA PHE A 13 -12.77 -5.22 8.62
C PHE A 13 -11.53 -5.96 8.13
N ASN A 14 -10.58 -6.30 9.00
CA ASN A 14 -9.44 -7.12 8.62
C ASN A 14 -9.89 -8.53 8.20
N SER A 15 -10.87 -9.12 8.90
CA SER A 15 -11.44 -10.42 8.52
C SER A 15 -12.16 -10.36 7.16
N ILE A 16 -12.93 -9.32 6.91
CA ILE A 16 -13.58 -9.10 5.60
C ILE A 16 -12.52 -8.95 4.51
N ASN A 17 -11.50 -8.12 4.73
CA ASN A 17 -10.43 -7.96 3.75
C ASN A 17 -9.65 -9.26 3.50
N ALA A 18 -9.40 -10.07 4.53
CA ALA A 18 -8.78 -11.39 4.38
C ALA A 18 -9.66 -12.31 3.52
N ILE A 19 -10.97 -12.36 3.74
CA ILE A 19 -11.92 -13.12 2.93
C ILE A 19 -11.90 -12.64 1.47
N ILE A 20 -11.92 -11.32 1.23
CA ILE A 20 -11.83 -10.74 -0.12
C ILE A 20 -10.54 -11.20 -0.82
N VAL A 21 -9.40 -11.17 -0.12
CA VAL A 21 -8.10 -11.62 -0.67
C VAL A 21 -8.13 -13.11 -1.00
N ILE A 22 -8.69 -13.96 -0.13
CA ILE A 22 -8.83 -15.41 -0.37
C ILE A 22 -9.73 -15.68 -1.57
N ILE A 23 -10.90 -15.04 -1.63
CA ILE A 23 -11.83 -15.17 -2.75
C ILE A 23 -11.16 -14.74 -4.05
N ASN A 24 -10.47 -13.61 -4.05
CA ASN A 24 -9.73 -13.13 -5.22
C ASN A 24 -8.64 -14.14 -5.63
N GLY A 25 -7.84 -14.66 -4.68
CA GLY A 25 -6.79 -15.63 -4.96
C GLY A 25 -7.29 -16.97 -5.49
N VAL A 26 -8.46 -17.45 -5.02
CA VAL A 26 -9.01 -18.76 -5.40
C VAL A 26 -9.91 -18.66 -6.65
N VAL A 27 -10.84 -17.70 -6.64
CA VAL A 27 -11.86 -17.57 -7.71
C VAL A 27 -11.27 -16.99 -8.98
N MET A 28 -10.31 -16.09 -8.87
CA MET A 28 -9.75 -15.44 -10.06
C MET A 28 -8.71 -16.29 -10.79
N VAL A 29 -8.09 -17.28 -10.15
CA VAL A 29 -7.10 -18.16 -10.82
C VAL A 29 -7.66 -18.89 -12.03
N PRO A 30 -8.85 -19.54 -11.98
CA PRO A 30 -9.47 -20.14 -13.18
C PRO A 30 -9.76 -19.09 -14.28
N VAL A 31 -10.15 -17.88 -13.89
CA VAL A 31 -10.40 -16.78 -14.86
C VAL A 31 -9.11 -16.38 -15.56
N TYR A 32 -8.00 -16.29 -14.81
CA TYR A 32 -6.69 -15.99 -15.41
C TYR A 32 -6.26 -17.03 -16.44
N PHE A 33 -6.47 -18.33 -16.16
CA PHE A 33 -6.11 -19.40 -17.08
C PHE A 33 -7.00 -19.48 -18.33
N HIS A 34 -8.14 -18.81 -18.33
CA HIS A 34 -8.95 -18.65 -19.53
C HIS A 34 -8.31 -17.62 -20.49
N ASP A 35 -7.73 -16.55 -19.95
CA ASP A 35 -7.27 -15.39 -20.74
C ASP A 35 -5.75 -15.36 -20.97
N MET A 36 -4.98 -16.17 -20.22
CA MET A 36 -3.52 -16.21 -20.34
C MET A 36 -2.96 -17.62 -20.10
N SER A 37 -1.77 -17.87 -20.63
CA SER A 37 -1.08 -19.15 -20.44
C SER A 37 -0.58 -19.33 -19.01
N VAL A 38 -0.38 -20.58 -18.58
CA VAL A 38 0.20 -20.92 -17.27
C VAL A 38 1.59 -20.31 -17.11
N SER A 39 2.40 -20.29 -18.19
CA SER A 39 3.73 -19.67 -18.18
C SER A 39 3.69 -18.17 -17.97
N THR A 40 2.75 -17.46 -18.63
CA THR A 40 2.56 -16.01 -18.45
C THR A 40 2.11 -15.68 -17.03
N TYR A 41 1.17 -16.46 -16.48
CA TYR A 41 0.74 -16.27 -15.10
C TYR A 41 1.85 -16.58 -14.09
N GLY A 42 2.65 -17.63 -14.35
CA GLY A 42 3.83 -17.94 -13.54
C GLY A 42 4.88 -16.83 -13.55
N ALA A 43 5.14 -16.23 -14.70
CA ALA A 43 6.03 -15.07 -14.84
C ALA A 43 5.48 -13.86 -14.06
N TRP A 44 4.16 -13.61 -14.09
CA TRP A 44 3.52 -12.58 -13.27
C TRP A 44 3.73 -12.82 -11.78
N LEU A 45 3.53 -14.05 -11.28
CA LEU A 45 3.76 -14.38 -9.87
C LEU A 45 5.21 -14.15 -9.45
N ALA A 46 6.17 -14.50 -10.31
CA ALA A 46 7.59 -14.26 -10.05
C ALA A 46 7.89 -12.75 -9.96
N THR A 47 7.36 -11.93 -10.88
CA THR A 47 7.49 -10.46 -10.83
C THR A 47 6.83 -9.87 -9.58
N GLY A 48 5.65 -10.35 -9.21
CA GLY A 48 4.92 -9.93 -8.01
C GLY A 48 5.72 -10.21 -6.73
N ASN A 49 6.38 -11.36 -6.63
CA ASN A 49 7.24 -11.69 -5.50
C ASN A 49 8.45 -10.74 -5.40
N MET A 50 9.06 -10.33 -6.51
CA MET A 50 10.15 -9.36 -6.51
C MET A 50 9.67 -7.98 -6.01
N VAL A 51 8.50 -7.52 -6.45
CA VAL A 51 7.90 -6.28 -5.95
C VAL A 51 7.57 -6.38 -4.46
N ALA A 52 7.04 -7.53 -4.00
CA ALA A 52 6.75 -7.77 -2.59
C ALA A 52 8.01 -7.72 -1.71
N MET A 53 9.15 -8.26 -2.18
CA MET A 53 10.43 -8.17 -1.46
C MET A 53 10.87 -6.72 -1.24
N LEU A 54 10.67 -5.83 -2.21
CA LEU A 54 10.95 -4.40 -2.05
C LEU A 54 10.06 -3.77 -0.96
N GLY A 55 8.81 -4.24 -0.82
CA GLY A 55 7.88 -3.79 0.21
C GLY A 55 8.26 -4.17 1.65
N LEU A 56 9.12 -5.17 1.85
CA LEU A 56 9.61 -5.54 3.19
C LEU A 56 10.40 -4.42 3.89
N LEU A 57 10.97 -3.51 3.12
CA LEU A 57 11.70 -2.35 3.65
C LEU A 57 10.81 -1.41 4.48
N GLU A 58 9.49 -1.44 4.28
CA GLU A 58 8.54 -0.52 4.93
C GLU A 58 8.01 -1.05 6.27
N SER A 59 7.94 -2.36 6.46
CA SER A 59 7.18 -2.98 7.57
C SER A 59 7.60 -2.53 8.97
N GLY A 60 8.89 -2.25 9.20
CA GLY A 60 9.43 -1.75 10.46
C GLY A 60 9.04 -0.31 10.77
N PHE A 61 9.04 0.56 9.75
CA PHE A 61 8.76 1.99 9.92
C PHE A 61 7.32 2.26 10.37
N SER A 62 6.34 1.59 9.76
CA SER A 62 4.93 1.80 10.05
C SER A 62 4.58 1.56 11.53
N SER A 63 5.13 0.51 12.13
CA SER A 63 4.88 0.17 13.54
C SER A 63 5.53 1.17 14.50
N VAL A 64 6.80 1.53 14.27
CA VAL A 64 7.55 2.46 15.14
C VAL A 64 6.91 3.85 15.11
N ILE A 65 6.61 4.37 13.91
CA ILE A 65 6.01 5.71 13.80
C ILE A 65 4.63 5.78 14.44
N THR A 66 3.80 4.73 14.28
CA THR A 66 2.48 4.65 14.89
C THR A 66 2.57 4.69 16.42
N GLN A 67 3.51 3.93 17.01
CA GLN A 67 3.72 3.92 18.46
C GLN A 67 4.17 5.28 18.99
N LYS A 68 5.14 5.93 18.31
CA LYS A 68 5.65 7.25 18.73
C LYS A 68 4.57 8.34 18.62
N MET A 69 3.79 8.33 17.53
CA MET A 69 2.67 9.26 17.35
C MET A 69 1.58 9.04 18.41
N ALA A 70 1.27 7.78 18.73
CA ALA A 70 0.30 7.43 19.77
C ALA A 70 0.79 7.90 21.15
N ALA A 71 2.06 7.72 21.49
CA ALA A 71 2.66 8.19 22.72
C ALA A 71 2.61 9.73 22.83
N ALA A 72 2.88 10.46 21.75
CA ALA A 72 2.80 11.92 21.71
C ALA A 72 1.36 12.44 21.94
N ILE A 73 0.36 11.77 21.35
CA ILE A 73 -1.06 12.09 21.62
C ILE A 73 -1.42 11.76 23.07
N GLY A 74 -0.98 10.60 23.58
CA GLY A 74 -1.26 10.17 24.96
C GLY A 74 -0.67 11.09 26.02
N SER A 75 0.48 11.71 25.77
CA SER A 75 1.12 12.71 26.64
C SER A 75 0.57 14.14 26.45
N GLY A 76 -0.29 14.38 25.45
CA GLY A 76 -0.81 15.71 25.14
C GLY A 76 0.19 16.64 24.42
N ASP A 77 1.34 16.11 23.99
CA ASP A 77 2.40 16.87 23.30
C ASP A 77 2.07 17.04 21.81
N LYS A 78 1.31 18.09 21.53
CA LYS A 78 0.85 18.41 20.17
C LYS A 78 1.99 18.77 19.24
N GLU A 79 3.04 19.44 19.74
CA GLU A 79 4.17 19.84 18.91
C GLU A 79 4.97 18.62 18.44
N ARG A 80 5.26 17.71 19.38
CA ARG A 80 5.94 16.44 19.07
C ARG A 80 5.11 15.59 18.10
N TYR A 81 3.80 15.51 18.31
CA TYR A 81 2.92 14.83 17.35
C TYR A 81 3.01 15.44 15.95
N GLY A 82 2.97 16.78 15.83
CA GLY A 82 3.08 17.46 14.54
C GLY A 82 4.40 17.16 13.83
N LYS A 83 5.53 17.15 14.56
CA LYS A 83 6.85 16.80 14.01
C LYS A 83 6.91 15.34 13.53
N LEU A 84 6.38 14.40 14.33
CA LEU A 84 6.31 12.98 13.96
C LEU A 84 5.39 12.74 12.76
N ALA A 85 4.26 13.44 12.68
CA ALA A 85 3.35 13.39 11.55
C ALA A 85 4.02 13.89 10.26
N GLY A 86 4.77 15.00 10.32
CA GLY A 86 5.56 15.50 9.21
C GLY A 86 6.67 14.53 8.78
N ALA A 87 7.38 13.97 9.74
CA ALA A 87 8.43 12.98 9.50
C ALA A 87 7.86 11.69 8.85
N ASN A 88 6.67 11.24 9.26
CA ASN A 88 5.97 10.10 8.64
C ASN A 88 5.71 10.34 7.15
N ILE A 89 5.20 11.52 6.78
CA ILE A 89 4.93 11.87 5.38
C ILE A 89 6.21 11.89 4.56
N VAL A 90 7.28 12.53 5.08
CA VAL A 90 8.57 12.59 4.40
C VAL A 90 9.15 11.19 4.20
N THR A 91 9.12 10.36 5.24
CA THR A 91 9.61 8.97 5.19
C THR A 91 8.81 8.14 4.18
N ALA A 92 7.48 8.28 4.14
CA ALA A 92 6.62 7.60 3.17
C ALA A 92 7.05 7.92 1.73
N ILE A 93 7.24 9.20 1.43
CA ILE A 93 7.66 9.67 0.12
C ILE A 93 9.07 9.14 -0.23
N LEU A 94 10.01 9.22 0.70
CA LEU A 94 11.38 8.77 0.46
C LEU A 94 11.45 7.26 0.20
N ILE A 95 10.74 6.44 1.00
CA ILE A 95 10.69 4.98 0.79
C ILE A 95 10.02 4.67 -0.54
N ALA A 96 8.90 5.31 -0.87
CA ALA A 96 8.19 5.10 -2.14
C ALA A 96 9.08 5.43 -3.35
N PHE A 97 9.79 6.56 -3.31
CA PHE A 97 10.76 6.91 -4.35
C PHE A 97 11.94 5.96 -4.41
N GLY A 98 12.48 5.53 -3.27
CA GLY A 98 13.57 4.55 -3.20
C GLY A 98 13.19 3.23 -3.86
N ILE A 99 12.00 2.71 -3.54
CA ILE A 99 11.50 1.47 -4.13
C ILE A 99 11.22 1.63 -5.62
N LEU A 100 10.63 2.75 -6.03
CA LEU A 100 10.41 3.05 -7.44
C LEU A 100 11.73 3.11 -8.21
N PHE A 101 12.72 3.80 -7.67
CA PHE A 101 14.04 3.92 -8.28
C PHE A 101 14.74 2.56 -8.40
N LEU A 102 14.83 1.79 -7.31
CA LEU A 102 15.43 0.46 -7.31
C LEU A 102 14.71 -0.50 -8.27
N GLY A 103 13.38 -0.50 -8.25
CA GLY A 103 12.58 -1.33 -9.13
C GLY A 103 12.73 -0.96 -10.60
N LEU A 104 12.84 0.33 -10.95
CA LEU A 104 13.10 0.76 -12.32
C LEU A 104 14.51 0.36 -12.79
N CYS A 105 15.51 0.34 -11.92
CA CYS A 105 16.84 -0.20 -12.24
C CYS A 105 16.80 -1.70 -12.54
N ILE A 106 15.89 -2.45 -11.91
CA ILE A 106 15.70 -3.90 -12.13
C ILE A 106 14.88 -4.17 -13.40
N ALA A 107 13.97 -3.27 -13.79
CA ALA A 107 13.02 -3.46 -14.88
C ALA A 107 13.62 -3.98 -16.21
N PRO A 108 14.80 -3.51 -16.69
CA PRO A 108 15.39 -4.03 -17.92
C PRO A 108 15.86 -5.48 -17.80
N PHE A 109 16.14 -5.99 -16.61
CA PHE A 109 16.69 -7.33 -16.39
C PHE A 109 15.61 -8.36 -16.02
N ILE A 110 14.39 -7.91 -15.65
CA ILE A 110 13.34 -8.74 -15.07
C ILE A 110 12.97 -9.93 -15.96
N THR A 111 12.80 -9.71 -17.26
CA THR A 111 12.40 -10.74 -18.23
C THR A 111 13.48 -11.79 -18.44
N ASN A 112 14.76 -11.39 -18.40
CA ASN A 112 15.89 -12.29 -18.51
C ASN A 112 16.06 -13.17 -17.26
N TRP A 113 15.83 -12.61 -16.08
CA TRP A 113 15.95 -13.35 -14.81
C TRP A 113 14.85 -14.39 -14.63
N ILE A 114 13.67 -14.14 -15.20
CA ILE A 114 12.53 -15.06 -15.09
C ILE A 114 12.47 -16.02 -16.28
N ASN A 115 13.36 -15.87 -17.28
CA ASN A 115 13.35 -16.65 -18.53
C ASN A 115 11.98 -16.62 -19.23
N VAL A 116 11.45 -15.42 -19.43
CA VAL A 116 10.16 -15.21 -20.12
C VAL A 116 10.35 -15.35 -21.61
N GLU A 117 9.41 -16.02 -22.28
CA GLU A 117 9.36 -16.11 -23.75
C GLU A 117 9.31 -14.71 -24.37
N GLU A 118 10.01 -14.51 -25.50
CA GLU A 118 10.10 -13.20 -26.17
C GLU A 118 8.72 -12.64 -26.53
N ALA A 119 7.77 -13.51 -26.89
CA ALA A 119 6.41 -13.12 -27.27
C ALA A 119 5.65 -12.37 -26.19
N VAL A 120 5.86 -12.70 -24.89
CA VAL A 120 5.16 -12.08 -23.74
C VAL A 120 6.07 -11.16 -22.91
N SER A 121 7.33 -11.02 -23.30
CA SER A 121 8.34 -10.24 -22.57
C SER A 121 7.93 -8.77 -22.38
N SER A 122 7.37 -8.15 -23.41
CA SER A 122 6.92 -6.75 -23.36
C SER A 122 5.73 -6.55 -22.39
N GLU A 123 4.79 -7.49 -22.37
CA GLU A 123 3.62 -7.44 -21.47
C GLU A 123 4.03 -7.62 -20.02
N ILE A 124 4.92 -8.56 -19.73
CA ILE A 124 5.44 -8.80 -18.38
C ILE A 124 6.23 -7.58 -17.88
N ARG A 125 7.08 -6.98 -18.74
CA ARG A 125 7.81 -5.76 -18.37
C ARG A 125 6.87 -4.60 -18.07
N LEU A 126 5.85 -4.38 -18.91
CA LEU A 126 4.86 -3.34 -18.70
C LEU A 126 4.08 -3.58 -17.39
N SER A 127 3.62 -4.81 -17.17
CA SER A 127 2.93 -5.21 -15.95
C SER A 127 3.79 -5.01 -14.70
N TYR A 128 5.09 -5.34 -14.77
CA TYR A 128 6.03 -5.09 -13.69
C TYR A 128 6.14 -3.60 -13.35
N ILE A 129 6.32 -2.74 -14.37
CA ILE A 129 6.43 -1.28 -14.17
C ILE A 129 5.16 -0.73 -13.53
N ILE A 130 3.98 -1.14 -14.02
CA ILE A 130 2.69 -0.71 -13.45
C ILE A 130 2.55 -1.19 -12.00
N ALA A 131 2.89 -2.45 -11.71
CA ALA A 131 2.86 -3.00 -10.35
C ALA A 131 3.85 -2.30 -9.42
N LEU A 132 5.01 -1.90 -9.91
CA LEU A 132 6.00 -1.14 -9.16
C LEU A 132 5.46 0.24 -8.77
N PHE A 133 4.83 0.97 -9.69
CA PHE A 133 4.12 2.22 -9.39
C PHE A 133 3.01 2.01 -8.36
N ALA A 134 2.18 0.99 -8.56
CA ALA A 134 1.12 0.64 -7.63
C ALA A 134 1.65 0.37 -6.22
N SER A 135 2.76 -0.37 -6.10
CA SER A 135 3.41 -0.67 -4.82
C SER A 135 4.01 0.56 -4.16
N SER A 136 4.63 1.45 -4.93
CA SER A 136 5.17 2.72 -4.41
C SER A 136 4.06 3.60 -3.83
N VAL A 137 2.90 3.67 -4.50
CA VAL A 137 1.72 4.37 -3.98
C VAL A 137 1.15 3.65 -2.75
N ALA A 138 1.08 2.31 -2.76
CA ALA A 138 0.57 1.52 -1.65
C ALA A 138 1.39 1.70 -0.37
N ILE A 139 2.70 1.91 -0.47
CA ILE A 139 3.58 2.21 0.67
C ILE A 139 3.22 3.57 1.30
N CYS A 140 2.96 4.59 0.49
CA CYS A 140 2.46 5.85 1.02
C CYS A 140 1.13 5.65 1.77
N VAL A 141 0.22 4.84 1.24
CA VAL A 141 -1.06 4.52 1.88
C VAL A 141 -0.86 3.79 3.19
N SER A 142 0.07 2.82 3.25
CA SER A 142 0.39 2.05 4.46
C SER A 142 0.89 2.96 5.58
N LEU A 143 1.85 3.83 5.30
CA LEU A 143 2.39 4.79 6.27
C LEU A 143 1.35 5.85 6.68
N PHE A 144 0.48 6.29 5.77
CA PHE A 144 -0.64 7.16 6.12
C PHE A 144 -1.68 6.46 7.00
N GLY A 145 -1.74 5.14 6.98
CA GLY A 145 -2.54 4.33 7.89
C GLY A 145 -2.20 4.50 9.37
N ALA A 146 -1.03 5.06 9.71
CA ALA A 146 -0.67 5.44 11.07
C ALA A 146 -1.63 6.50 11.66
N PHE A 147 -2.06 7.49 10.88
CA PHE A 147 -2.95 8.56 11.34
C PHE A 147 -4.26 8.04 11.93
N PRO A 148 -5.07 7.28 11.17
CA PRO A 148 -6.33 6.75 11.70
C PRO A 148 -6.14 5.75 12.85
N GLN A 149 -5.04 4.99 12.87
CA GLN A 149 -4.73 4.10 13.99
C GLN A 149 -4.50 4.88 15.28
N VAL A 150 -3.70 5.94 15.21
CA VAL A 150 -3.40 6.82 16.34
C VAL A 150 -4.65 7.57 16.80
N TRP A 151 -5.55 7.96 15.89
CA TRP A 151 -6.83 8.59 16.22
C TRP A 151 -7.93 7.60 16.61
N GLN A 152 -7.63 6.29 16.64
CA GLN A 152 -8.57 5.21 16.96
C GLN A 152 -9.82 5.20 16.05
N ASP A 153 -9.69 5.65 14.81
CA ASP A 153 -10.76 5.68 13.81
C ASP A 153 -10.57 4.60 12.74
N THR A 154 -10.46 3.38 13.22
CA THR A 154 -10.22 2.19 12.38
C THR A 154 -11.41 1.84 11.48
N LYS A 155 -12.63 2.30 11.86
CA LYS A 155 -13.85 2.06 11.09
C LYS A 155 -13.78 2.68 9.70
N ALA A 156 -13.38 3.96 9.60
CA ALA A 156 -13.33 4.68 8.34
C ALA A 156 -12.31 4.02 7.37
N VAL A 157 -11.13 3.70 7.88
CA VAL A 157 -10.08 3.03 7.06
C VAL A 157 -10.50 1.64 6.64
N GLY A 158 -11.12 0.88 7.56
CA GLY A 158 -11.64 -0.44 7.23
C GLY A 158 -12.67 -0.39 6.09
N MET A 159 -13.59 0.57 6.13
CA MET A 159 -14.57 0.81 5.06
C MET A 159 -13.88 1.20 3.74
N ILE A 160 -12.93 2.15 3.78
CA ILE A 160 -12.19 2.57 2.59
C ILE A 160 -11.46 1.38 1.96
N ASN A 161 -10.72 0.60 2.76
CA ASN A 161 -9.97 -0.56 2.27
C ASN A 161 -10.89 -1.63 1.66
N THR A 162 -12.04 -1.87 2.26
CA THR A 162 -13.03 -2.84 1.75
C THR A 162 -13.64 -2.35 0.43
N CYS A 163 -14.11 -1.11 0.37
CA CYS A 163 -14.69 -0.53 -0.84
C CYS A 163 -13.69 -0.48 -1.99
N THR A 164 -12.48 -0.02 -1.73
CA THR A 164 -11.42 0.04 -2.77
C THR A 164 -10.96 -1.35 -3.20
N GLY A 165 -10.97 -2.34 -2.29
CA GLY A 165 -10.71 -3.73 -2.61
C GLY A 165 -11.76 -4.33 -3.55
N LEU A 166 -13.03 -4.08 -3.31
CA LEU A 166 -14.13 -4.52 -4.19
C LEU A 166 -14.08 -3.83 -5.56
N LEU A 167 -13.80 -2.51 -5.58
CA LEU A 167 -13.64 -1.77 -6.83
C LEU A 167 -12.42 -2.27 -7.63
N ALA A 168 -11.34 -2.68 -6.95
CA ALA A 168 -10.19 -3.28 -7.62
C ALA A 168 -10.54 -4.60 -8.31
N ILE A 169 -11.34 -5.47 -7.66
CA ILE A 169 -11.82 -6.72 -8.28
C ILE A 169 -12.72 -6.41 -9.47
N ALA A 170 -13.64 -5.46 -9.34
CA ALA A 170 -14.50 -5.05 -10.46
C ALA A 170 -13.67 -4.50 -11.63
N SER A 171 -12.66 -3.67 -11.36
CA SER A 171 -11.76 -3.16 -12.40
C SER A 171 -10.91 -4.26 -13.04
N LEU A 172 -10.46 -5.24 -12.26
CA LEU A 172 -9.75 -6.41 -12.76
C LEU A 172 -10.59 -7.19 -13.79
N ILE A 173 -11.83 -7.50 -13.43
CA ILE A 173 -12.76 -8.20 -14.33
C ILE A 173 -12.99 -7.37 -15.60
N ALA A 174 -13.21 -6.06 -15.47
CA ALA A 174 -13.40 -5.17 -16.61
C ALA A 174 -12.17 -5.17 -17.54
N PHE A 175 -10.96 -5.09 -17.00
CA PHE A 175 -9.72 -5.11 -17.78
C PHE A 175 -9.45 -6.47 -18.44
N LEU A 176 -9.81 -7.59 -17.79
CA LEU A 176 -9.73 -8.92 -18.41
C LEU A 176 -10.71 -9.03 -19.58
N LEU A 177 -11.95 -8.56 -19.43
CA LEU A 177 -12.92 -8.52 -20.53
C LEU A 177 -12.50 -7.64 -21.72
N LEU A 178 -11.61 -6.66 -21.48
CA LEU A 178 -10.99 -5.87 -22.52
C LEU A 178 -9.78 -6.55 -23.18
N GLY A 179 -9.43 -7.75 -22.76
CA GLY A 179 -8.34 -8.55 -23.33
C GLY A 179 -6.94 -8.08 -22.94
N LEU A 180 -6.78 -7.37 -21.80
CA LEU A 180 -5.49 -6.85 -21.36
C LEU A 180 -4.57 -7.92 -20.72
N GLY A 181 -5.00 -9.18 -20.64
CA GLY A 181 -4.19 -10.27 -20.15
C GLY A 181 -3.55 -9.97 -18.77
N VAL A 182 -2.24 -10.20 -18.65
CA VAL A 182 -1.51 -9.98 -17.39
C VAL A 182 -1.44 -8.51 -16.97
N VAL A 183 -1.52 -7.58 -17.91
CA VAL A 183 -1.55 -6.13 -17.64
C VAL A 183 -2.80 -5.75 -16.83
N ALA A 184 -3.93 -6.47 -17.01
CA ALA A 184 -5.16 -6.26 -16.26
C ALA A 184 -4.95 -6.37 -14.75
N ILE A 185 -4.13 -7.34 -14.32
CA ILE A 185 -3.82 -7.59 -12.91
C ILE A 185 -3.04 -6.39 -12.33
N ALA A 186 -2.00 -5.96 -13.02
CA ALA A 186 -1.18 -4.82 -12.61
C ALA A 186 -1.99 -3.51 -12.54
N MET A 187 -2.86 -3.28 -13.54
CA MET A 187 -3.74 -2.10 -13.59
C MET A 187 -4.75 -2.11 -12.43
N SER A 188 -5.30 -3.26 -12.06
CA SER A 188 -6.22 -3.36 -10.93
C SER A 188 -5.54 -3.01 -9.59
N TYR A 189 -4.28 -3.41 -9.40
CA TYR A 189 -3.49 -3.00 -8.23
C TYR A 189 -3.23 -1.49 -8.22
N LEU A 190 -2.95 -0.89 -9.38
CA LEU A 190 -2.76 0.55 -9.50
C LEU A 190 -4.05 1.32 -9.17
N VAL A 191 -5.19 0.88 -9.70
CA VAL A 191 -6.51 1.46 -9.38
C VAL A 191 -6.77 1.39 -7.89
N ARG A 192 -6.53 0.23 -7.25
CA ARG A 192 -6.69 0.08 -5.81
C ARG A 192 -5.81 1.04 -5.02
N ALA A 193 -4.53 1.13 -5.37
CA ALA A 193 -3.57 1.98 -4.70
C ALA A 193 -3.95 3.47 -4.78
N LEU A 194 -4.33 3.93 -5.97
CA LEU A 194 -4.76 5.32 -6.21
C LEU A 194 -6.07 5.65 -5.49
N LEU A 195 -7.07 4.77 -5.53
CA LEU A 195 -8.33 4.96 -4.81
C LEU A 195 -8.10 5.00 -3.29
N ASN A 196 -7.24 4.12 -2.77
CA ASN A 196 -6.88 4.15 -1.35
C ASN A 196 -6.18 5.44 -0.97
N LEU A 197 -5.18 5.88 -1.75
CA LEU A 197 -4.45 7.10 -1.48
C LEU A 197 -5.39 8.32 -1.46
N THR A 198 -6.25 8.44 -2.46
CA THR A 198 -7.18 9.58 -2.58
C THR A 198 -8.24 9.56 -1.46
N CYS A 199 -8.86 8.43 -1.20
CA CYS A 199 -9.91 8.32 -0.18
C CYS A 199 -9.34 8.48 1.25
N GLN A 200 -8.20 7.83 1.56
CA GLN A 200 -7.57 7.98 2.88
C GLN A 200 -6.99 9.38 3.07
N GLY A 201 -6.31 9.92 2.05
CA GLY A 201 -5.76 11.28 2.10
C GLY A 201 -6.85 12.33 2.32
N TRP A 202 -7.95 12.25 1.56
CA TRP A 202 -9.10 13.13 1.76
C TRP A 202 -9.69 13.01 3.16
N TRP A 203 -9.86 11.78 3.66
CA TRP A 203 -10.40 11.53 4.98
C TRP A 203 -9.49 12.08 6.09
N ILE A 204 -8.16 11.90 5.98
CA ILE A 204 -7.18 12.43 6.93
C ILE A 204 -7.27 13.96 7.00
N ILE A 205 -7.24 14.62 5.84
CA ILE A 205 -7.32 16.09 5.75
C ILE A 205 -8.64 16.60 6.34
N HIS A 206 -9.76 15.96 5.99
CA HIS A 206 -11.07 16.34 6.48
C HIS A 206 -11.17 16.19 8.00
N LYS A 207 -10.68 15.10 8.55
CA LYS A 207 -10.68 14.85 9.99
C LYS A 207 -9.76 15.81 10.75
N GLN A 208 -8.57 16.09 10.24
CA GLN A 208 -7.67 17.08 10.83
C GLN A 208 -8.32 18.46 10.95
N ASN A 209 -8.99 18.88 9.89
CA ASN A 209 -9.64 20.19 9.88
C ASN A 209 -10.86 20.23 10.81
N ARG A 210 -11.67 19.15 10.87
CA ARG A 210 -12.86 19.07 11.70
C ARG A 210 -12.55 19.02 13.19
N ASP A 211 -11.58 18.20 13.57
CA ASP A 211 -11.27 17.91 14.98
C ASP A 211 -10.13 18.82 15.49
N SER A 212 -9.69 19.82 14.71
CA SER A 212 -8.60 20.76 15.03
C SER A 212 -7.32 20.07 15.50
N ILE A 213 -7.01 18.92 14.88
CA ILE A 213 -5.81 18.14 15.20
C ILE A 213 -4.58 18.88 14.65
N GLN A 214 -3.49 18.85 15.42
CA GLN A 214 -2.23 19.47 15.02
C GLN A 214 -1.80 19.02 13.63
N LYS A 215 -1.51 19.98 12.74
CA LYS A 215 -1.03 19.70 11.38
C LYS A 215 0.40 19.22 11.39
N PRO A 216 0.81 18.45 10.36
CA PRO A 216 2.19 18.01 10.22
C PRO A 216 3.17 19.20 10.21
N ILE A 217 4.25 19.09 10.99
CA ILE A 217 5.34 20.04 11.03
C ILE A 217 6.56 19.36 10.43
N TYR A 218 7.08 19.91 9.34
CA TYR A 218 8.22 19.32 8.66
C TYR A 218 9.52 19.66 9.41
N SER A 219 10.22 18.62 9.92
CA SER A 219 11.49 18.73 10.62
C SER A 219 12.45 17.64 10.12
N ILE A 220 13.59 18.08 9.57
CA ILE A 220 14.62 17.15 9.06
C ILE A 220 15.28 16.39 10.21
N SER A 221 15.41 17.01 11.39
CA SER A 221 16.02 16.38 12.57
C SER A 221 15.21 15.17 13.06
N GLU A 222 13.89 15.28 13.11
CA GLU A 222 13.01 14.20 13.51
C GLU A 222 12.98 13.05 12.49
N SER A 223 13.05 13.37 11.19
CA SER A 223 13.13 12.34 10.14
C SER A 223 14.41 11.51 10.25
N LYS A 224 15.53 12.13 10.59
CA LYS A 224 16.80 11.42 10.86
C LYS A 224 16.74 10.56 12.13
N SER A 225 16.17 11.10 13.21
CA SER A 225 15.99 10.37 14.47
C SER A 225 15.13 9.12 14.25
N LEU A 226 14.02 9.24 13.50
CA LEU A 226 13.17 8.10 13.16
C LEU A 226 13.91 7.02 12.37
N ALA A 227 14.72 7.42 11.39
CA ALA A 227 15.51 6.47 10.61
C ALA A 227 16.51 5.71 11.50
N THR A 228 17.15 6.40 12.46
CA THR A 228 18.06 5.77 13.41
C THR A 228 17.33 4.80 14.35
N ASP A 229 16.19 5.19 14.90
CA ASP A 229 15.41 4.37 15.83
C ASP A 229 14.77 3.13 15.15
N CYS A 230 14.60 3.15 13.82
CA CYS A 230 14.15 1.97 13.07
C CYS A 230 15.28 0.97 12.78
N ILE A 231 16.56 1.43 12.78
CA ILE A 231 17.72 0.59 12.54
C ILE A 231 18.25 -0.01 13.85
N TYR A 232 18.11 0.72 14.95
CA TYR A 232 18.57 0.32 16.29
C TYR A 232 17.37 0.42 17.26
N PRO A 233 16.50 -0.60 17.29
CA PRO A 233 15.35 -0.65 18.21
C PRO A 233 15.77 -0.85 19.68
#